data_94ef11cfa22a02a1076478a87d682dfe
#
_entry.id   94ef11cfa22a02a1076478a87d682dfe
#
_cell.length_a   1.000
_cell.length_b   1.000
_cell.length_c   1.000
_cell.angle_alpha   90.00
_cell.angle_beta   90.00
_cell.angle_gamma   90.00
#
_symmetry.space_group_name_H-M   'P 1'
#
loop_
_entity.id
_entity.type
_entity.pdbx_description
1 polymer ?
#
loop_
_entity_poly.entity_id
_entity_poly.type
_entity_poly.pdbx_seq_one_letter_code
_entity_poly.pdbx_strand_id
1 'polypeptide(L)'
;DLPNFDPNTFTYIIPVTQKPVLEYLHAADIEVIVLQDNNKFTHVEVTDQVNTRYYTFYYYYQNDIIPNGDFTDYRTGMKNTNHTQMPVGWYGFADQYSEYKAFTWTVTDPGKEIFIKDDGILGISWGYWSALKGSSPLVLTLGSTDGFKYKENGGSSASFSGGIPFRNTPDAVDITSQLVDDESLKSKFSFVFTDEQNSVETVDYIVSNVTTDFITHRQPLANAGKVIKQLNINIDASNGYLAGVDVAGTFTNYINYGDVIYIDRIAFVYNSTLTGLIVNDIPATLIGNDFTVALEDSEVELPTLAFTGEVPDQQQVVTWANHWTIAGTTATRTATITNYAEDGSSTVYTLTVTRPVSTNKTCNYTIENADLV
;
A
#
# COMPACT_ATOMS: atom_id res chain seq x y z
N ASP A 1 -0.29 10.15 24.68
CA ASP A 1 0.63 9.26 25.42
C ASP A 1 0.79 7.96 24.62
N LEU A 2 2.02 7.51 24.43
CA LEU A 2 2.27 6.20 23.86
C LEU A 2 1.87 5.15 24.93
N PRO A 3 0.75 4.44 24.76
CA PRO A 3 0.35 3.45 25.73
C PRO A 3 1.40 2.33 25.76
N ASN A 4 1.89 2.00 26.97
CA ASN A 4 2.86 0.93 27.19
C ASN A 4 4.29 1.19 26.64
N PHE A 5 4.77 2.43 26.70
CA PHE A 5 6.18 2.70 26.41
C PHE A 5 7.08 1.88 27.38
N ASP A 6 7.93 1.06 26.78
CA ASP A 6 8.97 0.30 27.49
C ASP A 6 10.34 0.80 27.03
N PRO A 7 11.17 1.37 27.90
CA PRO A 7 12.50 1.89 27.53
C PRO A 7 13.48 0.82 27.01
N ASN A 8 13.13 -0.44 27.06
CA ASN A 8 13.92 -1.53 26.48
C ASN A 8 13.38 -2.00 25.12
N THR A 9 12.28 -1.43 24.65
CA THR A 9 11.76 -1.63 23.30
C THR A 9 12.19 -0.46 22.43
N PHE A 10 12.95 -0.72 21.38
CA PHE A 10 13.58 0.32 20.55
C PHE A 10 12.82 0.62 19.26
N THR A 11 11.84 -0.20 18.92
CA THR A 11 11.00 -0.05 17.73
C THR A 11 9.54 -0.14 18.10
N TYR A 12 8.77 0.86 17.69
CA TYR A 12 7.33 0.95 17.91
C TYR A 12 6.62 1.04 16.58
N ILE A 13 5.53 0.30 16.43
CA ILE A 13 4.63 0.36 15.27
C ILE A 13 3.34 1.03 15.74
N ILE A 14 3.04 2.21 15.20
CA ILE A 14 1.98 3.08 15.71
C ILE A 14 0.91 3.27 14.64
N PRO A 15 -0.34 2.81 14.90
CA PRO A 15 -1.47 3.11 14.03
C PRO A 15 -1.84 4.59 14.15
N VAL A 16 -1.96 5.27 13.01
CA VAL A 16 -2.27 6.69 12.97
C VAL A 16 -3.29 7.01 11.86
N THR A 17 -4.05 8.09 12.03
CA THR A 17 -4.91 8.66 10.98
C THR A 17 -4.26 9.88 10.32
N GLN A 18 -3.34 10.50 11.03
CA GLN A 18 -2.49 11.60 10.55
C GLN A 18 -1.14 11.52 11.24
N LYS A 19 -0.11 12.12 10.65
CA LYS A 19 1.22 12.17 11.27
C LYS A 19 1.12 12.78 12.67
N PRO A 20 1.56 12.07 13.73
CA PRO A 20 1.53 12.61 15.07
C PRO A 20 2.63 13.65 15.27
N VAL A 21 2.37 14.60 16.14
CA VAL A 21 3.41 15.44 16.74
C VAL A 21 3.86 14.74 18.01
N LEU A 22 5.11 14.31 18.06
CA LEU A 22 5.65 13.65 19.24
C LEU A 22 6.09 14.69 20.28
N GLU A 23 5.60 14.54 21.49
CA GLU A 23 6.05 15.29 22.66
C GLU A 23 6.87 14.36 23.55
N TYR A 24 8.07 14.80 23.91
CA TYR A 24 9.01 14.02 24.72
C TYR A 24 9.01 14.56 26.15
N LEU A 25 8.45 13.79 27.06
CA LEU A 25 8.52 14.07 28.50
C LEU A 25 9.69 13.31 29.10
N HIS A 26 10.72 14.03 29.53
CA HIS A 26 11.94 13.44 30.06
C HIS A 26 12.44 14.20 31.31
N ALA A 27 13.28 13.54 32.12
CA ALA A 27 13.94 14.16 33.24
C ALA A 27 14.98 15.18 32.75
N ALA A 28 15.35 16.13 33.62
CA ALA A 28 16.23 17.23 33.25
C ALA A 28 17.67 16.84 32.86
N ASP A 29 18.08 15.63 33.18
CA ASP A 29 19.38 15.03 32.88
C ASP A 29 19.36 14.12 31.64
N ILE A 30 18.24 14.05 30.93
CA ILE A 30 18.05 13.30 29.70
C ILE A 30 17.95 14.27 28.53
N GLU A 31 18.72 14.05 27.49
CA GLU A 31 18.62 14.76 26.23
C GLU A 31 17.92 13.89 25.18
N VAL A 32 17.01 14.50 24.41
CA VAL A 32 16.30 13.85 23.31
C VAL A 32 16.56 14.63 22.03
N ILE A 33 17.14 13.97 21.04
CA ILE A 33 17.48 14.55 19.74
C ILE A 33 16.67 13.82 18.65
N VAL A 34 15.90 14.54 17.87
CA VAL A 34 15.22 14.01 16.69
C VAL A 34 16.25 13.94 15.56
N LEU A 35 16.62 12.72 15.16
CA LEU A 35 17.60 12.49 14.09
C LEU A 35 16.91 12.53 12.73
N GLN A 36 15.70 12.00 12.62
CA GLN A 36 14.91 12.00 11.41
C GLN A 36 13.42 12.03 11.75
N ASP A 37 12.64 12.78 10.99
CA ASP A 37 11.20 12.88 11.14
C ASP A 37 10.52 13.06 9.77
N ASN A 38 9.68 12.10 9.36
CA ASN A 38 8.97 12.12 8.10
C ASN A 38 7.58 11.45 8.25
N ASN A 39 6.86 11.25 7.15
CA ASN A 39 5.54 10.62 7.22
C ASN A 39 5.57 9.13 7.57
N LYS A 40 6.70 8.43 7.39
CA LYS A 40 6.81 7.00 7.69
C LYS A 40 7.24 6.73 9.12
N PHE A 41 8.17 7.52 9.63
CA PHE A 41 8.73 7.29 10.97
C PHE A 41 9.35 8.54 11.58
N THR A 42 9.52 8.49 12.90
CA THR A 42 10.40 9.39 13.64
C THR A 42 11.48 8.56 14.32
N HIS A 43 12.73 8.94 14.11
CA HIS A 43 13.91 8.35 14.74
C HIS A 43 14.52 9.33 15.72
N VAL A 44 14.70 8.90 16.96
CA VAL A 44 15.22 9.74 18.06
C VAL A 44 16.39 9.08 18.75
N GLU A 45 17.32 9.92 19.16
CA GLU A 45 18.40 9.58 20.08
C GLU A 45 18.03 10.10 21.47
N VAL A 46 18.16 9.25 22.47
CA VAL A 46 17.96 9.58 23.89
C VAL A 46 19.23 9.31 24.63
N THR A 47 19.82 10.35 25.21
CA THR A 47 21.09 10.27 25.92
C THR A 47 20.89 10.68 27.38
N ASP A 48 21.30 9.82 28.30
CA ASP A 48 21.59 10.17 29.67
C ASP A 48 23.11 10.39 29.83
N GLN A 49 23.58 10.74 31.02
CA GLN A 49 25.00 11.04 31.25
C GLN A 49 25.95 9.85 30.98
N VAL A 50 25.43 8.65 30.77
CA VAL A 50 26.22 7.40 30.70
C VAL A 50 25.88 6.61 29.42
N ASN A 51 24.63 6.63 28.97
CA ASN A 51 24.14 5.76 27.91
C ASN A 51 23.45 6.56 26.80
N THR A 52 23.59 6.09 25.56
CA THR A 52 22.81 6.55 24.41
C THR A 52 21.95 5.41 23.90
N ARG A 53 20.69 5.70 23.62
CA ARG A 53 19.71 4.76 23.08
C ARG A 53 19.00 5.38 21.89
N TYR A 54 18.61 4.56 20.93
CA TYR A 54 17.94 4.98 19.71
C TYR A 54 16.55 4.34 19.69
N TYR A 55 15.52 5.15 19.43
CA TYR A 55 14.14 4.69 19.31
C TYR A 55 13.61 5.07 17.94
N THR A 56 12.87 4.15 17.31
CA THR A 56 12.19 4.39 16.04
C THR A 56 10.70 4.16 16.19
N PHE A 57 9.93 5.15 15.83
CA PHE A 57 8.47 5.12 15.86
C PHE A 57 7.98 5.09 14.42
N TYR A 58 7.58 3.93 13.92
CA TYR A 58 7.01 3.75 12.60
C TYR A 58 5.51 4.01 12.64
N TYR A 59 5.01 4.69 11.61
CA TYR A 59 3.61 5.03 11.45
C TYR A 59 2.99 4.20 10.35
N TYR A 60 1.84 3.58 10.59
CA TYR A 60 1.01 3.05 9.53
C TYR A 60 -0.35 3.77 9.53
N TYR A 61 -0.79 4.15 8.33
CA TYR A 61 -1.98 4.96 8.15
C TYR A 61 -3.16 4.07 7.85
N GLN A 62 -4.00 3.85 8.86
CA GLN A 62 -5.16 2.96 8.79
C GLN A 62 -6.19 3.36 7.72
N ASN A 63 -6.25 4.66 7.38
CA ASN A 63 -7.19 5.19 6.41
C ASN A 63 -6.59 5.41 5.01
N ASP A 64 -5.33 5.02 4.80
CA ASP A 64 -4.69 5.12 3.50
C ASP A 64 -5.06 3.89 2.64
N ILE A 65 -6.33 3.83 2.26
CA ILE A 65 -6.93 2.83 1.38
C ILE A 65 -7.41 3.51 0.10
N ILE A 66 -7.76 2.74 -0.90
CA ILE A 66 -8.47 3.26 -2.07
C ILE A 66 -9.93 3.49 -1.65
N PRO A 67 -10.39 4.75 -1.52
CA PRO A 67 -11.78 5.02 -1.15
C PRO A 67 -12.73 4.38 -2.12
N ASN A 68 -13.70 3.62 -1.59
CA ASN A 68 -14.72 2.96 -2.39
C ASN A 68 -14.14 2.16 -3.58
N GLY A 69 -13.03 1.43 -3.32
CA GLY A 69 -12.39 0.61 -4.34
C GLY A 69 -13.16 -0.66 -4.68
N ASP A 70 -14.21 -0.98 -3.94
CA ASP A 70 -15.20 -2.03 -4.17
C ASP A 70 -16.49 -1.49 -4.84
N PHE A 71 -16.56 -0.19 -5.11
CA PHE A 71 -17.64 0.52 -5.81
C PHE A 71 -19.05 0.32 -5.25
N THR A 72 -19.16 -0.05 -3.97
CA THR A 72 -20.47 -0.28 -3.31
C THR A 72 -21.23 1.02 -3.05
N ASP A 73 -20.52 2.14 -2.84
CA ASP A 73 -21.12 3.44 -2.63
C ASP A 73 -21.15 4.25 -3.92
N TYR A 74 -22.31 4.76 -4.28
CA TYR A 74 -22.47 5.57 -5.51
C TYR A 74 -23.39 6.77 -5.32
N ARG A 75 -23.23 7.74 -6.21
CA ARG A 75 -23.98 8.98 -6.32
C ARG A 75 -24.33 9.28 -7.77
N THR A 76 -25.22 10.21 -8.01
CA THR A 76 -25.42 10.76 -9.34
C THR A 76 -24.27 11.69 -9.72
N GLY A 77 -23.99 11.84 -11.01
CA GLY A 77 -23.06 12.85 -11.51
C GLY A 77 -23.51 14.26 -11.10
N MET A 78 -22.56 15.13 -10.72
CA MET A 78 -22.88 16.47 -10.18
C MET A 78 -23.52 17.40 -11.23
N LYS A 79 -23.15 17.25 -12.48
CA LYS A 79 -23.67 18.09 -13.57
C LYS A 79 -24.54 17.31 -14.57
N ASN A 80 -24.22 16.04 -14.81
CA ASN A 80 -25.06 15.15 -15.58
C ASN A 80 -25.75 14.15 -14.64
N THR A 81 -27.01 14.42 -14.32
CA THR A 81 -27.77 13.63 -13.32
C THR A 81 -28.59 12.50 -13.93
N ASN A 82 -28.70 12.43 -15.25
CA ASN A 82 -29.73 11.58 -15.88
C ASN A 82 -29.22 10.19 -16.27
N HIS A 83 -27.92 10.00 -16.48
CA HIS A 83 -27.40 8.77 -17.08
C HIS A 83 -26.18 8.16 -16.39
N THR A 84 -25.67 8.74 -15.31
CA THR A 84 -24.44 8.29 -14.67
C THR A 84 -24.61 8.04 -13.18
N GLN A 85 -24.11 6.91 -12.72
CA GLN A 85 -23.94 6.58 -11.30
C GLN A 85 -22.45 6.60 -10.99
N MET A 86 -21.99 7.69 -10.44
CA MET A 86 -20.57 7.88 -10.11
C MET A 86 -20.22 7.21 -8.78
N PRO A 87 -19.14 6.45 -8.68
CA PRO A 87 -18.69 5.97 -7.38
C PRO A 87 -18.36 7.15 -6.45
N VAL A 88 -18.69 7.02 -5.18
CA VAL A 88 -18.36 8.04 -4.17
C VAL A 88 -16.83 8.15 -4.06
N GLY A 89 -16.30 9.38 -4.03
CA GLY A 89 -14.85 9.65 -4.01
C GLY A 89 -14.18 9.66 -5.39
N TRP A 90 -14.88 9.21 -6.43
CA TRP A 90 -14.41 9.23 -7.80
C TRP A 90 -15.12 10.30 -8.62
N TYR A 91 -14.41 10.86 -9.57
CA TYR A 91 -14.88 11.99 -10.38
C TYR A 91 -14.59 11.74 -11.85
N GLY A 92 -15.42 12.31 -12.71
CA GLY A 92 -15.28 12.14 -14.14
C GLY A 92 -16.01 13.22 -14.93
N PHE A 93 -16.19 12.95 -16.21
CA PHE A 93 -16.81 13.89 -17.13
C PHE A 93 -18.20 14.36 -16.69
N ALA A 94 -19.01 13.48 -16.10
CA ALA A 94 -20.36 13.80 -15.61
C ALA A 94 -20.39 14.81 -14.46
N ASP A 95 -19.26 15.03 -13.80
CA ASP A 95 -19.15 15.99 -12.70
C ASP A 95 -18.72 17.38 -13.16
N GLN A 96 -18.09 17.49 -14.34
CA GLN A 96 -17.60 18.76 -14.86
C GLN A 96 -18.50 19.41 -15.90
N TYR A 97 -19.16 18.61 -16.71
CA TYR A 97 -19.90 19.12 -17.86
C TYR A 97 -21.40 18.84 -17.71
N SER A 98 -22.20 19.91 -17.62
CA SER A 98 -23.66 19.82 -17.56
C SER A 98 -24.31 19.58 -18.93
N GLU A 99 -23.57 19.82 -20.01
CA GLU A 99 -24.17 20.01 -21.32
C GLU A 99 -23.77 18.98 -22.35
N TYR A 100 -24.34 17.81 -22.19
CA TYR A 100 -24.66 17.00 -23.38
C TYR A 100 -25.87 17.54 -24.16
N LYS A 101 -26.41 18.70 -23.79
CA LYS A 101 -27.64 19.24 -24.38
C LYS A 101 -27.54 19.65 -25.85
N ALA A 102 -26.34 19.91 -26.35
CA ALA A 102 -26.14 20.21 -27.76
C ALA A 102 -26.09 18.94 -28.63
N PHE A 103 -26.00 17.77 -28.04
CA PHE A 103 -25.75 16.53 -28.73
C PHE A 103 -26.81 15.51 -28.32
N THR A 104 -27.61 15.08 -29.26
CA THR A 104 -28.61 14.01 -29.04
C THR A 104 -27.86 12.69 -28.88
N TRP A 105 -27.68 12.25 -27.64
CA TRP A 105 -27.25 10.91 -27.33
C TRP A 105 -28.38 9.95 -27.68
N THR A 106 -28.17 9.14 -28.68
CA THR A 106 -29.00 7.98 -28.89
C THR A 106 -28.36 6.82 -28.11
N VAL A 107 -28.57 6.82 -26.82
CA VAL A 107 -28.13 5.73 -25.97
C VAL A 107 -29.26 4.70 -26.00
N THR A 108 -29.04 3.58 -26.65
CA THR A 108 -29.92 2.42 -26.53
C THR A 108 -29.55 1.68 -25.27
N ASP A 109 -30.55 1.24 -24.55
CA ASP A 109 -30.45 0.53 -23.28
C ASP A 109 -29.31 -0.50 -23.23
N PRO A 110 -28.47 -0.49 -22.17
CA PRO A 110 -28.68 0.12 -20.87
C PRO A 110 -28.27 1.58 -20.73
N GLY A 111 -27.82 2.24 -21.71
CA GLY A 111 -27.79 3.68 -21.84
C GLY A 111 -27.01 4.48 -20.81
N LYS A 112 -26.19 3.86 -20.00
CA LYS A 112 -25.42 4.52 -18.96
C LYS A 112 -23.94 4.40 -19.28
N GLU A 113 -23.24 5.52 -19.30
CA GLU A 113 -21.81 5.57 -19.57
C GLU A 113 -21.00 5.03 -18.40
N ILE A 114 -21.39 5.45 -17.20
CA ILE A 114 -20.85 4.96 -15.94
C ILE A 114 -22.03 4.55 -15.07
N PHE A 115 -22.03 3.33 -14.60
CA PHE A 115 -23.13 2.78 -13.82
C PHE A 115 -22.63 1.74 -12.82
N ILE A 116 -23.42 1.51 -11.79
CA ILE A 116 -23.19 0.43 -10.84
C ILE A 116 -24.13 -0.72 -11.20
N LYS A 117 -23.57 -1.89 -11.36
CA LYS A 117 -24.26 -3.14 -11.62
C LYS A 117 -24.15 -4.04 -10.39
N ASP A 118 -25.23 -4.72 -10.04
CA ASP A 118 -25.22 -5.80 -9.05
C ASP A 118 -24.41 -5.48 -7.77
N ASP A 119 -24.82 -4.44 -7.03
CA ASP A 119 -24.33 -4.08 -5.70
C ASP A 119 -22.79 -4.00 -5.57
N GLY A 120 -22.11 -3.26 -6.43
CA GLY A 120 -20.70 -2.99 -6.27
C GLY A 120 -19.84 -3.26 -7.50
N ILE A 121 -20.43 -3.57 -8.65
CA ILE A 121 -19.68 -3.68 -9.90
C ILE A 121 -19.79 -2.38 -10.68
N LEU A 122 -18.66 -1.69 -10.84
CA LEU A 122 -18.58 -0.50 -11.69
C LEU A 122 -18.57 -0.92 -13.16
N GLY A 123 -19.56 -0.47 -13.93
CA GLY A 123 -19.58 -0.58 -15.38
C GLY A 123 -19.18 0.74 -16.03
N ILE A 124 -18.26 0.70 -16.98
CA ILE A 124 -17.90 1.82 -17.83
C ILE A 124 -18.14 1.39 -19.26
N SER A 125 -19.20 1.93 -19.89
CA SER A 125 -19.54 1.63 -21.26
C SER A 125 -19.27 2.82 -22.18
N TRP A 126 -19.04 2.52 -23.44
CA TRP A 126 -18.75 3.51 -24.44
C TRP A 126 -20.02 4.17 -24.96
N GLY A 127 -20.05 5.49 -24.88
CA GLY A 127 -21.06 6.29 -25.50
C GLY A 127 -20.63 6.79 -26.87
N TYR A 128 -21.52 6.76 -27.86
CA TYR A 128 -21.29 7.33 -29.17
C TYR A 128 -21.70 8.81 -29.19
N TRP A 129 -20.81 9.66 -29.61
CA TRP A 129 -21.09 11.09 -29.74
C TRP A 129 -21.43 11.44 -31.20
N SER A 130 -22.71 11.51 -31.50
CA SER A 130 -23.18 11.62 -32.89
C SER A 130 -22.78 12.90 -33.61
N ALA A 131 -22.61 14.01 -32.91
CA ALA A 131 -22.29 15.28 -33.50
C ALA A 131 -20.79 15.44 -33.92
N LEU A 132 -19.91 14.78 -33.16
CA LEU A 132 -18.48 14.73 -33.48
C LEU A 132 -18.08 13.39 -34.07
N LYS A 133 -19.06 12.51 -34.30
CA LYS A 133 -18.82 11.15 -34.78
C LYS A 133 -17.66 10.47 -34.04
N GLY A 134 -17.65 10.53 -32.72
CA GLY A 134 -16.61 9.99 -31.88
C GLY A 134 -17.15 9.41 -30.58
N SER A 135 -16.32 8.72 -29.84
CA SER A 135 -16.63 8.24 -28.50
C SER A 135 -16.28 9.29 -27.44
N SER A 136 -17.03 9.31 -26.35
CA SER A 136 -16.73 10.15 -25.20
C SER A 136 -15.57 9.54 -24.40
N PRO A 137 -14.62 10.33 -23.93
CA PRO A 137 -13.59 9.84 -23.01
C PRO A 137 -14.26 9.47 -21.69
N LEU A 138 -14.30 8.18 -21.40
CA LEU A 138 -14.82 7.66 -20.14
C LEU A 138 -13.66 7.49 -19.17
N VAL A 139 -13.37 8.56 -18.50
CA VAL A 139 -12.30 8.59 -17.52
C VAL A 139 -12.83 8.88 -16.15
N LEU A 140 -12.38 8.10 -15.20
CA LEU A 140 -12.58 8.31 -13.77
C LEU A 140 -11.25 8.68 -13.12
N THR A 141 -11.29 9.61 -12.19
CA THR A 141 -10.15 10.00 -11.37
C THR A 141 -10.52 9.98 -9.90
N LEU A 142 -9.61 9.51 -9.07
CA LEU A 142 -9.76 9.53 -7.64
C LEU A 142 -9.34 10.89 -7.07
N GLY A 143 -10.18 11.50 -6.23
CA GLY A 143 -9.82 12.56 -5.30
C GLY A 143 -10.21 13.99 -5.68
N SER A 144 -10.37 14.40 -6.94
CA SER A 144 -10.74 15.78 -7.25
C SER A 144 -11.22 15.99 -8.68
N THR A 145 -12.24 16.86 -8.83
CA THR A 145 -12.72 17.30 -10.14
C THR A 145 -11.81 18.35 -10.80
N ASP A 146 -10.95 19.00 -10.02
CA ASP A 146 -10.15 20.14 -10.53
C ASP A 146 -9.06 19.71 -11.52
N GLY A 147 -8.79 18.42 -11.55
CA GLY A 147 -7.78 17.82 -12.38
C GLY A 147 -8.23 17.33 -13.74
N PHE A 148 -9.51 17.30 -14.01
CA PHE A 148 -10.02 16.82 -15.28
C PHE A 148 -10.13 17.98 -16.26
N LYS A 149 -9.25 18.01 -17.28
CA LYS A 149 -9.32 19.00 -18.37
C LYS A 149 -9.49 18.29 -19.69
N TYR A 150 -10.58 18.58 -20.37
CA TYR A 150 -10.83 18.18 -21.74
C TYR A 150 -10.38 19.29 -22.70
N LYS A 151 -9.63 18.96 -23.73
CA LYS A 151 -9.26 19.91 -24.77
C LYS A 151 -10.35 19.95 -25.84
N GLU A 152 -11.05 21.09 -25.97
CA GLU A 152 -12.13 21.32 -26.93
C GLU A 152 -11.71 21.30 -28.39
N ASN A 153 -10.44 21.44 -28.70
CA ASN A 153 -9.99 21.65 -30.07
C ASN A 153 -9.24 20.46 -30.70
N GLY A 154 -9.93 19.34 -30.81
CA GLY A 154 -9.47 18.20 -31.62
C GLY A 154 -8.26 17.46 -31.12
N GLY A 155 -7.84 17.73 -29.90
CA GLY A 155 -6.77 17.02 -29.23
C GLY A 155 -7.30 16.40 -27.92
N SER A 156 -7.43 15.13 -27.93
CA SER A 156 -8.01 14.34 -26.87
C SER A 156 -6.98 13.94 -25.81
N SER A 157 -6.59 14.85 -24.96
CA SER A 157 -5.84 14.49 -23.78
C SER A 157 -6.62 14.91 -22.54
N ALA A 158 -7.14 13.94 -21.81
CA ALA A 158 -7.53 14.19 -20.42
C ALA A 158 -6.25 14.38 -19.60
N SER A 159 -6.10 15.51 -18.95
CA SER A 159 -5.05 15.68 -17.94
C SER A 159 -5.70 15.57 -16.57
N PHE A 160 -5.09 14.79 -15.71
CA PHE A 160 -5.54 14.58 -14.35
C PHE A 160 -4.56 15.26 -13.43
N SER A 161 -5.06 16.16 -12.59
CA SER A 161 -4.33 16.70 -11.46
C SER A 161 -5.18 16.57 -10.23
N GLY A 162 -4.59 16.32 -9.11
CA GLY A 162 -5.30 16.09 -7.86
C GLY A 162 -4.88 14.74 -7.27
N GLY A 163 -5.73 14.20 -6.46
CA GLY A 163 -5.48 12.97 -5.73
C GLY A 163 -5.91 13.11 -4.29
N ILE A 164 -5.71 12.05 -3.53
CA ILE A 164 -6.00 12.00 -2.11
C ILE A 164 -4.70 12.00 -1.31
N PRO A 165 -4.69 12.49 -0.07
CA PRO A 165 -3.58 12.25 0.84
C PRO A 165 -3.35 10.75 1.00
N PHE A 166 -2.10 10.32 0.85
CA PHE A 166 -1.73 8.91 0.92
C PHE A 166 -0.26 8.81 1.33
N ARG A 167 0.08 7.92 2.26
CA ARG A 167 1.42 7.86 2.86
C ARG A 167 2.03 6.48 2.84
N ASN A 168 1.20 5.44 2.74
CA ASN A 168 1.69 4.07 2.64
C ASN A 168 2.35 3.80 1.28
N THR A 169 3.18 2.78 1.22
CA THR A 169 3.83 2.30 -0.01
C THR A 169 3.39 0.86 -0.28
N PRO A 170 2.25 0.66 -0.92
CA PRO A 170 1.79 -0.69 -1.24
C PRO A 170 2.77 -1.39 -2.19
N ASP A 171 2.88 -2.71 -2.04
CA ASP A 171 3.76 -3.56 -2.84
C ASP A 171 3.17 -3.87 -4.20
N ALA A 172 1.84 -3.96 -4.25
CA ALA A 172 1.10 -4.20 -5.48
C ALA A 172 -0.31 -3.60 -5.39
N VAL A 173 -0.98 -3.59 -6.53
CA VAL A 173 -2.42 -3.37 -6.62
C VAL A 173 -3.08 -4.55 -7.31
N ASP A 174 -4.17 -5.03 -6.75
CA ASP A 174 -5.07 -6.01 -7.36
C ASP A 174 -6.22 -5.29 -8.03
N ILE A 175 -6.43 -5.58 -9.32
CA ILE A 175 -7.52 -5.07 -10.15
C ILE A 175 -8.34 -6.26 -10.60
N THR A 176 -9.58 -6.35 -10.10
CA THR A 176 -10.54 -7.39 -10.51
C THR A 176 -11.48 -6.80 -11.54
N SER A 177 -11.36 -7.25 -12.77
CA SER A 177 -12.10 -6.69 -13.91
C SER A 177 -12.53 -7.74 -14.92
N GLN A 178 -13.53 -7.40 -15.73
CA GLN A 178 -14.02 -8.16 -16.86
C GLN A 178 -14.21 -7.22 -18.04
N LEU A 179 -13.61 -7.54 -19.18
CA LEU A 179 -13.80 -6.83 -20.43
C LEU A 179 -14.73 -7.63 -21.32
N VAL A 180 -15.83 -7.01 -21.77
CA VAL A 180 -16.88 -7.66 -22.56
C VAL A 180 -16.96 -7.02 -23.94
N ASP A 181 -17.03 -7.88 -24.94
CA ASP A 181 -17.49 -7.64 -26.33
C ASP A 181 -16.52 -7.04 -27.36
N ASP A 182 -15.28 -6.59 -27.08
CA ASP A 182 -14.38 -6.24 -28.20
C ASP A 182 -12.90 -6.49 -27.88
N GLU A 183 -12.23 -7.26 -28.73
CA GLU A 183 -10.78 -7.48 -28.66
C GLU A 183 -9.96 -6.21 -28.91
N SER A 184 -10.55 -5.14 -29.44
CA SER A 184 -9.88 -3.87 -29.70
C SER A 184 -9.91 -2.92 -28.51
N LEU A 185 -10.83 -3.12 -27.56
CA LEU A 185 -10.93 -2.29 -26.38
C LEU A 185 -9.74 -2.53 -25.43
N LYS A 186 -9.18 -1.44 -24.98
CA LYS A 186 -8.10 -1.44 -23.98
C LYS A 186 -8.42 -0.42 -22.93
N SER A 187 -8.45 -0.85 -21.69
CA SER A 187 -8.68 0.05 -20.56
C SER A 187 -7.39 0.21 -19.77
N LYS A 188 -7.02 1.45 -19.46
CA LYS A 188 -5.80 1.76 -18.74
C LYS A 188 -6.11 2.25 -17.34
N PHE A 189 -5.44 1.66 -16.37
CA PHE A 189 -5.41 2.07 -14.98
C PHE A 189 -4.05 2.71 -14.71
N SER A 190 -4.03 3.95 -14.25
CA SER A 190 -2.81 4.67 -13.92
C SER A 190 -2.79 4.99 -12.44
N PHE A 191 -1.80 4.51 -11.73
CA PHE A 191 -1.53 4.79 -10.31
C PHE A 191 -0.39 5.79 -10.24
N VAL A 192 -0.69 6.98 -9.75
CA VAL A 192 0.25 8.10 -9.72
C VAL A 192 0.57 8.42 -8.26
N PHE A 193 1.78 8.14 -7.85
CA PHE A 193 2.28 8.42 -6.52
C PHE A 193 3.16 9.67 -6.54
N THR A 194 2.92 10.58 -5.62
CA THR A 194 3.75 11.77 -5.44
C THR A 194 4.41 11.71 -4.07
N ASP A 195 5.73 11.82 -4.02
CA ASP A 195 6.50 11.83 -2.79
C ASP A 195 6.59 13.22 -2.15
N GLU A 196 7.21 13.30 -0.97
CA GLU A 196 7.41 14.57 -0.25
C GLU A 196 8.29 15.57 -1.01
N GLN A 197 9.17 15.11 -1.89
CA GLN A 197 10.02 15.91 -2.75
C GLN A 197 9.31 16.37 -4.02
N ASN A 198 8.03 16.06 -4.21
CA ASN A 198 7.23 16.28 -5.43
C ASN A 198 7.70 15.47 -6.65
N SER A 199 8.47 14.42 -6.43
CA SER A 199 8.75 13.45 -7.47
C SER A 199 7.51 12.60 -7.73
N VAL A 200 7.25 12.32 -9.00
CA VAL A 200 6.05 11.60 -9.44
C VAL A 200 6.45 10.28 -10.04
N GLU A 201 5.84 9.20 -9.56
CA GLU A 201 5.92 7.89 -10.19
C GLU A 201 4.54 7.47 -10.68
N THR A 202 4.50 6.98 -11.92
CA THR A 202 3.27 6.48 -12.53
C THR A 202 3.46 5.01 -12.88
N VAL A 203 2.54 4.18 -12.42
CA VAL A 203 2.46 2.77 -12.79
C VAL A 203 1.17 2.57 -13.59
N ASP A 204 1.32 2.16 -14.83
CA ASP A 204 0.21 1.91 -15.73
C ASP A 204 -0.06 0.40 -15.86
N TYR A 205 -1.32 0.01 -15.81
CA TYR A 205 -1.79 -1.32 -16.13
C TYR A 205 -2.85 -1.27 -17.23
N ILE A 206 -2.72 -2.14 -18.24
CA ILE A 206 -3.65 -2.17 -19.40
C ILE A 206 -4.38 -3.50 -19.41
N VAL A 207 -5.72 -3.44 -19.30
CA VAL A 207 -6.62 -4.56 -19.59
C VAL A 207 -6.93 -4.57 -21.07
N SER A 208 -6.56 -5.64 -21.77
CA SER A 208 -6.71 -5.74 -23.24
C SER A 208 -7.34 -7.05 -23.73
N ASN A 209 -7.64 -7.97 -22.81
CA ASN A 209 -8.19 -9.27 -23.16
C ASN A 209 -9.65 -9.34 -22.75
N VAL A 210 -10.51 -9.71 -23.70
CA VAL A 210 -11.91 -10.07 -23.42
C VAL A 210 -11.96 -11.33 -22.57
N THR A 211 -12.78 -11.31 -21.52
CA THR A 211 -12.93 -12.42 -20.59
C THR A 211 -14.38 -12.74 -20.35
N THR A 212 -14.70 -14.00 -20.09
CA THR A 212 -16.05 -14.46 -19.72
C THR A 212 -16.34 -14.25 -18.25
N ASP A 213 -15.28 -14.22 -17.44
CA ASP A 213 -15.35 -14.10 -15.99
C ASP A 213 -14.50 -12.93 -15.51
N PHE A 214 -14.72 -12.49 -14.27
CA PHE A 214 -13.85 -11.54 -13.60
C PHE A 214 -12.47 -12.17 -13.35
N ILE A 215 -11.43 -11.44 -13.73
CA ILE A 215 -10.04 -11.84 -13.49
C ILE A 215 -9.38 -10.79 -12.59
N THR A 216 -8.71 -11.26 -11.55
CA THR A 216 -7.86 -10.42 -10.71
C THR A 216 -6.46 -10.39 -11.27
N HIS A 217 -6.00 -9.21 -11.62
CA HIS A 217 -4.63 -8.95 -12.05
C HIS A 217 -3.88 -8.23 -10.95
N ARG A 218 -2.72 -8.76 -10.58
CA ARG A 218 -1.80 -8.12 -9.64
C ARG A 218 -0.72 -7.37 -10.38
N GLN A 219 -0.71 -6.05 -10.18
CA GLN A 219 0.32 -5.16 -10.72
C GLN A 219 1.29 -4.79 -9.60
N PRO A 220 2.57 -5.20 -9.65
CA PRO A 220 3.59 -4.75 -8.71
C PRO A 220 3.80 -3.23 -8.78
N LEU A 221 4.08 -2.62 -7.64
CA LEU A 221 4.38 -1.22 -7.47
C LEU A 221 5.82 -1.05 -6.96
N ALA A 222 6.55 -0.09 -7.49
CA ALA A 222 7.96 0.13 -7.15
C ALA A 222 8.15 1.32 -6.20
N ASN A 223 7.30 1.41 -5.17
CA ASN A 223 7.31 2.54 -4.24
C ASN A 223 8.17 2.33 -2.98
N ALA A 224 8.78 1.17 -2.85
CA ALA A 224 9.60 0.82 -1.69
C ALA A 224 10.66 1.88 -1.38
N GLY A 225 10.80 2.25 -0.11
CA GLY A 225 11.75 3.26 0.36
C GLY A 225 11.35 4.72 0.11
N LYS A 226 10.22 4.97 -0.56
CA LYS A 226 9.72 6.33 -0.79
C LYS A 226 8.82 6.80 0.34
N VAL A 227 8.82 8.09 0.59
CA VAL A 227 7.88 8.74 1.52
C VAL A 227 6.79 9.40 0.68
N ILE A 228 5.70 8.70 0.51
CA ILE A 228 4.57 9.15 -0.31
C ILE A 228 3.75 10.19 0.48
N LYS A 229 3.17 11.16 -0.22
CA LYS A 229 2.24 12.15 0.35
C LYS A 229 0.89 12.20 -0.36
N GLN A 230 0.83 11.70 -1.60
CA GLN A 230 -0.38 11.79 -2.41
C GLN A 230 -0.48 10.62 -3.38
N LEU A 231 -1.69 10.12 -3.56
CA LEU A 231 -2.09 9.15 -4.56
C LEU A 231 -3.16 9.75 -5.48
N ASN A 232 -2.97 9.56 -6.79
CA ASN A 232 -4.04 9.73 -7.77
C ASN A 232 -4.21 8.43 -8.54
N ILE A 233 -5.45 8.00 -8.78
CA ILE A 233 -5.77 6.86 -9.62
C ILE A 233 -6.64 7.34 -10.78
N ASN A 234 -6.25 6.99 -11.98
CA ASN A 234 -7.01 7.29 -13.17
C ASN A 234 -7.40 6.00 -13.89
N ILE A 235 -8.67 5.87 -14.21
CA ILE A 235 -9.20 4.79 -15.04
C ILE A 235 -9.59 5.43 -16.36
N ASP A 236 -8.81 5.15 -17.40
CA ASP A 236 -9.13 5.52 -18.77
C ASP A 236 -9.63 4.27 -19.49
N ALA A 237 -10.94 4.12 -19.54
CA ALA A 237 -11.54 2.95 -20.18
C ALA A 237 -11.19 2.85 -21.67
N SER A 238 -10.69 3.92 -22.28
CA SER A 238 -10.30 3.99 -23.69
C SER A 238 -8.81 3.83 -23.96
N ASN A 239 -7.99 3.76 -22.92
CA ASN A 239 -6.53 3.77 -23.05
C ASN A 239 -6.01 4.89 -23.99
N GLY A 240 -6.56 6.09 -23.86
CA GLY A 240 -6.21 7.20 -24.75
C GLY A 240 -6.72 7.06 -26.18
N TYR A 241 -7.44 6.00 -26.51
CA TYR A 241 -8.20 5.89 -27.76
C TYR A 241 -9.42 6.82 -27.70
N LEU A 242 -9.15 8.08 -27.71
CA LEU A 242 -10.13 9.01 -28.20
C LEU A 242 -10.15 8.78 -29.71
N ALA A 243 -11.25 8.32 -30.23
CA ALA A 243 -11.43 8.21 -31.65
C ALA A 243 -11.08 9.57 -32.26
N GLY A 244 -9.85 9.73 -32.70
CA GLY A 244 -9.41 10.90 -33.37
C GLY A 244 -10.21 10.98 -34.67
N VAL A 245 -11.03 12.03 -34.80
CA VAL A 245 -11.45 12.45 -36.12
C VAL A 245 -10.17 12.87 -36.79
N ASP A 246 -9.71 12.16 -37.81
CA ASP A 246 -8.65 12.67 -38.64
C ASP A 246 -9.10 13.97 -39.28
N VAL A 247 -8.15 14.77 -39.78
CA VAL A 247 -8.43 16.07 -40.44
C VAL A 247 -9.35 15.93 -41.66
N ALA A 248 -9.55 14.72 -42.14
CA ALA A 248 -10.40 14.37 -43.28
C ALA A 248 -11.81 13.90 -42.87
N GLY A 249 -12.09 13.78 -41.56
CA GLY A 249 -13.38 13.33 -41.05
C GLY A 249 -13.58 11.81 -41.13
N THR A 250 -12.51 11.04 -41.28
CA THR A 250 -12.54 9.58 -41.36
C THR A 250 -12.18 9.01 -40.02
N PHE A 251 -13.03 8.12 -39.49
CA PHE A 251 -12.77 7.39 -38.22
C PHE A 251 -11.86 6.22 -38.53
N THR A 252 -10.72 6.17 -37.87
CA THR A 252 -9.75 5.10 -38.07
C THR A 252 -9.78 4.00 -37.04
N ASN A 253 -10.47 4.20 -35.92
CA ASN A 253 -10.62 3.17 -34.90
C ASN A 253 -12.03 3.23 -34.30
N TYR A 254 -12.81 2.21 -34.55
CA TYR A 254 -14.13 2.03 -33.96
C TYR A 254 -13.97 1.32 -32.62
N ILE A 255 -14.29 1.99 -31.54
CA ILE A 255 -14.74 1.31 -30.34
C ILE A 255 -16.21 1.03 -30.59
N ASN A 256 -16.62 -0.23 -30.50
CA ASN A 256 -17.99 -0.59 -30.77
C ASN A 256 -18.87 -0.02 -29.67
N TYR A 257 -19.99 0.49 -30.09
CA TYR A 257 -21.03 0.93 -29.20
C TYR A 257 -21.56 -0.25 -28.37
N GLY A 258 -21.49 -0.14 -27.05
CA GLY A 258 -21.92 -1.21 -26.16
C GLY A 258 -20.78 -1.99 -25.51
N ASP A 259 -19.54 -1.76 -25.92
CA ASP A 259 -18.39 -2.33 -25.23
C ASP A 259 -18.34 -1.83 -23.79
N VAL A 260 -18.07 -2.72 -22.87
CA VAL A 260 -18.08 -2.42 -21.42
C VAL A 260 -16.88 -3.03 -20.74
N ILE A 261 -16.22 -2.25 -19.90
CA ILE A 261 -15.38 -2.79 -18.84
C ILE A 261 -16.18 -2.81 -17.55
N TYR A 262 -16.22 -3.95 -16.90
CA TYR A 262 -16.70 -4.10 -15.54
C TYR A 262 -15.52 -4.17 -14.60
N ILE A 263 -15.61 -3.46 -13.47
CA ILE A 263 -14.58 -3.44 -12.43
C ILE A 263 -15.27 -3.78 -11.12
N ASP A 264 -14.92 -4.91 -10.55
CA ASP A 264 -15.43 -5.38 -9.27
C ASP A 264 -14.68 -4.73 -8.11
N ARG A 265 -13.33 -4.66 -8.24
CA ARG A 265 -12.50 -4.17 -7.14
C ARG A 265 -11.15 -3.65 -7.61
N ILE A 266 -10.69 -2.59 -6.92
CA ILE A 266 -9.30 -2.14 -6.93
C ILE A 266 -8.83 -2.07 -5.48
N ALA A 267 -7.80 -2.83 -5.13
CA ALA A 267 -7.28 -2.89 -3.77
C ALA A 267 -5.76 -2.93 -3.74
N PHE A 268 -5.16 -2.22 -2.80
CA PHE A 268 -3.73 -2.36 -2.54
C PHE A 268 -3.41 -3.66 -1.82
N VAL A 269 -2.22 -4.16 -2.09
CA VAL A 269 -1.65 -5.35 -1.48
C VAL A 269 -0.39 -4.95 -0.74
N TYR A 270 -0.31 -5.42 0.49
CA TYR A 270 0.83 -5.23 1.38
C TYR A 270 1.35 -6.60 1.80
N ASN A 271 2.66 -6.76 1.83
CA ASN A 271 3.30 -8.04 2.11
C ASN A 271 4.07 -7.98 3.43
N SER A 272 3.76 -8.89 4.32
CA SER A 272 4.43 -9.06 5.62
C SER A 272 5.22 -10.38 5.72
N THR A 273 5.61 -10.99 4.60
CA THR A 273 6.32 -12.26 4.57
C THR A 273 7.83 -12.07 4.75
N LEU A 274 8.43 -12.81 5.69
CA LEU A 274 9.88 -12.97 5.77
C LEU A 274 10.32 -14.17 4.91
N THR A 275 11.36 -13.97 4.14
CA THR A 275 11.97 -15.01 3.31
C THR A 275 13.27 -15.56 3.92
N GLY A 276 13.84 -14.85 4.91
CA GLY A 276 15.07 -15.27 5.55
C GLY A 276 15.33 -14.58 6.88
N LEU A 277 16.14 -15.25 7.68
CA LEU A 277 16.66 -14.75 8.95
C LEU A 277 18.09 -15.24 9.14
N ILE A 278 19.00 -14.35 9.50
CA ILE A 278 20.36 -14.65 9.89
C ILE A 278 20.48 -14.39 11.40
N VAL A 279 21.02 -15.36 12.14
CA VAL A 279 21.20 -15.30 13.59
C VAL A 279 22.66 -15.47 13.89
N ASN A 280 23.35 -14.45 14.42
CA ASN A 280 24.78 -14.44 14.62
C ASN A 280 25.56 -14.94 13.38
N ASP A 281 25.28 -14.34 12.21
CA ASP A 281 25.87 -14.70 10.91
C ASP A 281 25.54 -16.11 10.39
N ILE A 282 24.68 -16.87 11.06
CA ILE A 282 24.22 -18.20 10.66
C ILE A 282 22.81 -18.12 10.08
N PRO A 283 22.58 -18.56 8.84
CA PRO A 283 21.24 -18.60 8.28
C PRO A 283 20.34 -19.56 9.05
N ALA A 284 19.16 -19.08 9.48
CA ALA A 284 18.13 -19.90 10.09
C ALA A 284 17.34 -20.67 9.01
N THR A 285 16.91 -21.89 9.34
CA THR A 285 16.03 -22.68 8.48
C THR A 285 14.58 -22.28 8.74
N LEU A 286 13.84 -21.95 7.68
CA LEU A 286 12.42 -21.61 7.72
C LEU A 286 11.57 -22.81 7.26
N ILE A 287 10.61 -23.22 8.09
CA ILE A 287 9.58 -24.21 7.76
C ILE A 287 8.23 -23.67 8.20
N GLY A 288 7.37 -23.34 7.23
CA GLY A 288 6.14 -22.60 7.55
C GLY A 288 6.50 -21.23 8.13
N ASN A 289 6.05 -20.96 9.36
CA ASN A 289 6.38 -19.74 10.09
C ASN A 289 7.40 -19.96 11.22
N ASP A 290 8.11 -21.09 11.21
CA ASP A 290 9.07 -21.41 12.26
C ASP A 290 10.50 -21.34 11.72
N PHE A 291 11.30 -20.44 12.33
CA PHE A 291 12.73 -20.35 12.12
C PHE A 291 13.47 -21.19 13.16
N THR A 292 14.44 -21.95 12.72
CA THR A 292 15.32 -22.74 13.62
C THR A 292 16.78 -22.52 13.27
N VAL A 293 17.64 -22.39 14.28
CA VAL A 293 19.07 -22.25 14.12
C VAL A 293 19.81 -22.88 15.31
N ALA A 294 20.97 -23.48 15.02
CA ALA A 294 21.90 -23.97 16.04
C ALA A 294 23.17 -23.12 16.01
N LEU A 295 23.52 -22.51 17.15
CA LEU A 295 24.75 -21.77 17.34
C LEU A 295 25.83 -22.69 17.90
N GLU A 296 27.06 -22.44 17.53
CA GLU A 296 28.22 -23.19 18.04
C GLU A 296 28.77 -22.56 19.33
N ASP A 297 28.59 -21.24 19.50
CA ASP A 297 29.06 -20.50 20.66
C ASP A 297 28.16 -20.67 21.89
N SER A 298 28.70 -21.26 22.94
CA SER A 298 28.02 -21.51 24.21
C SER A 298 27.82 -20.24 25.06
N GLU A 299 28.50 -19.14 24.74
CA GLU A 299 28.49 -17.91 25.55
C GLU A 299 27.50 -16.85 25.05
N VAL A 300 26.80 -17.10 23.93
CA VAL A 300 25.82 -16.14 23.40
C VAL A 300 24.66 -15.96 24.38
N GLU A 301 24.54 -14.79 24.95
CA GLU A 301 23.41 -14.44 25.85
C GLU A 301 22.18 -13.98 25.06
N LEU A 302 22.34 -13.07 24.12
CA LEU A 302 21.28 -12.59 23.24
C LEU A 302 21.78 -12.62 21.79
N PRO A 303 21.19 -13.44 20.91
CA PRO A 303 21.59 -13.50 19.50
C PRO A 303 21.29 -12.20 18.76
N THR A 304 22.17 -11.83 17.82
CA THR A 304 21.91 -10.78 16.84
C THR A 304 21.07 -11.33 15.70
N LEU A 305 20.17 -10.51 15.14
CA LEU A 305 19.24 -10.90 14.09
C LEU A 305 19.37 -9.96 12.88
N ALA A 306 19.39 -10.55 11.68
CA ALA A 306 19.26 -9.82 10.44
C ALA A 306 18.16 -10.46 9.59
N PHE A 307 17.18 -9.68 9.19
CA PHE A 307 15.97 -10.15 8.50
C PHE A 307 16.05 -9.92 7.00
N THR A 308 15.45 -10.83 6.23
CA THR A 308 15.19 -10.65 4.80
C THR A 308 13.70 -10.78 4.58
N GLY A 309 13.04 -9.69 4.18
CA GLY A 309 11.63 -9.68 3.77
C GLY A 309 11.47 -10.04 2.31
N GLU A 310 10.28 -10.43 1.90
CA GLU A 310 9.92 -10.59 0.49
C GLU A 310 9.94 -9.26 -0.24
N VAL A 311 9.58 -8.20 0.47
CA VAL A 311 9.64 -6.81 0.00
C VAL A 311 10.46 -5.97 0.99
N PRO A 312 11.09 -4.89 0.54
CA PRO A 312 11.74 -3.94 1.45
C PRO A 312 10.70 -3.19 2.31
N ASP A 313 11.17 -2.41 3.27
CA ASP A 313 10.35 -1.55 4.16
C ASP A 313 9.45 -2.28 5.18
N GLN A 314 9.61 -3.59 5.34
CA GLN A 314 8.98 -4.35 6.42
C GLN A 314 9.63 -4.04 7.77
N GLN A 315 8.82 -4.02 8.83
CA GLN A 315 9.29 -3.72 10.18
C GLN A 315 9.12 -4.92 11.10
N GLN A 316 10.14 -5.23 11.89
CA GLN A 316 10.15 -6.39 12.76
C GLN A 316 10.11 -5.98 14.23
N VAL A 317 9.22 -6.60 14.99
CA VAL A 317 9.21 -6.55 16.45
C VAL A 317 9.54 -7.93 16.97
N VAL A 318 10.58 -8.02 17.81
CA VAL A 318 11.08 -9.27 18.36
C VAL A 318 10.86 -9.30 19.86
N THR A 319 10.17 -10.33 20.33
CA THR A 319 9.97 -10.59 21.75
C THR A 319 10.65 -11.89 22.14
N TRP A 320 11.72 -11.80 22.90
CA TRP A 320 12.46 -12.95 23.39
C TRP A 320 11.84 -13.56 24.65
N ALA A 321 11.88 -14.88 24.77
CA ALA A 321 11.69 -15.54 26.04
C ALA A 321 12.77 -15.08 27.04
N ASN A 322 12.39 -14.94 28.31
CA ASN A 322 13.25 -14.32 29.33
C ASN A 322 14.59 -15.06 29.55
N HIS A 323 14.59 -16.39 29.41
CA HIS A 323 15.73 -17.23 29.77
C HIS A 323 16.02 -18.32 28.73
N TRP A 324 17.26 -18.77 28.71
CA TRP A 324 17.65 -20.02 28.08
C TRP A 324 17.14 -21.21 28.90
N THR A 325 16.42 -22.10 28.27
CA THR A 325 15.99 -23.38 28.87
C THR A 325 17.06 -24.44 28.60
N ILE A 326 17.59 -25.07 29.63
CA ILE A 326 18.65 -26.07 29.54
C ILE A 326 18.06 -27.47 29.61
N ALA A 327 18.39 -28.30 28.63
CA ALA A 327 18.06 -29.71 28.58
C ALA A 327 19.32 -30.55 28.22
N GLY A 328 19.90 -31.23 29.16
CA GLY A 328 21.14 -31.97 28.97
C GLY A 328 22.31 -31.04 28.60
N THR A 329 22.88 -31.24 27.43
CA THR A 329 24.00 -30.44 26.89
C THR A 329 23.57 -29.30 25.97
N THR A 330 22.27 -29.07 25.81
CA THR A 330 21.71 -28.08 24.90
C THR A 330 20.93 -27.04 25.68
N ALA A 331 21.18 -25.78 25.40
CA ALA A 331 20.34 -24.66 25.80
C ALA A 331 19.48 -24.20 24.65
N THR A 332 18.20 -23.92 24.90
CA THR A 332 17.24 -23.45 23.89
C THR A 332 16.63 -22.13 24.34
N ARG A 333 16.50 -21.20 23.43
CA ARG A 333 15.76 -19.94 23.62
C ARG A 333 14.84 -19.69 22.44
N THR A 334 13.64 -19.18 22.73
CA THR A 334 12.67 -18.85 21.70
C THR A 334 12.42 -17.36 21.64
N ALA A 335 12.01 -16.89 20.46
CA ALA A 335 11.48 -15.56 20.27
C ALA A 335 10.23 -15.62 19.40
N THR A 336 9.33 -14.67 19.61
CA THR A 336 8.25 -14.34 18.69
C THR A 336 8.70 -13.14 17.85
N ILE A 337 8.61 -13.29 16.54
CA ILE A 337 8.92 -12.23 15.58
C ILE A 337 7.62 -11.84 14.90
N THR A 338 7.18 -10.60 15.08
CA THR A 338 6.05 -10.03 14.34
C THR A 338 6.60 -9.15 13.23
N ASN A 339 6.39 -9.55 11.99
CA ASN A 339 6.80 -8.79 10.82
C ASN A 339 5.60 -8.01 10.28
N TYR A 340 5.72 -6.70 10.23
CA TYR A 340 4.66 -5.78 9.81
C TYR A 340 4.88 -5.30 8.39
N ALA A 341 3.80 -5.27 7.62
CA ALA A 341 3.68 -4.48 6.41
C ALA A 341 3.29 -3.03 6.73
N GLU A 342 3.35 -2.14 5.75
CA GLU A 342 3.11 -0.71 5.97
C GLU A 342 1.65 -0.33 6.28
N ASP A 343 0.69 -1.19 5.99
CA ASP A 343 -0.72 -1.00 6.37
C ASP A 343 -1.03 -1.50 7.80
N GLY A 344 -0.01 -2.02 8.49
CA GLY A 344 -0.12 -2.61 9.82
C GLY A 344 -0.57 -4.07 9.82
N SER A 345 -0.83 -4.66 8.67
CA SER A 345 -0.99 -6.11 8.57
C SER A 345 0.32 -6.81 8.97
N SER A 346 0.23 -7.99 9.53
CA SER A 346 1.43 -8.65 10.06
C SER A 346 1.39 -10.16 9.92
N THR A 347 2.58 -10.74 9.83
CA THR A 347 2.81 -12.18 9.93
C THR A 347 3.66 -12.46 11.16
N VAL A 348 3.25 -13.46 11.94
CA VAL A 348 3.95 -13.86 13.15
C VAL A 348 4.79 -15.10 12.86
N TYR A 349 6.04 -15.07 13.30
CA TYR A 349 6.99 -16.17 13.22
C TYR A 349 7.48 -16.55 14.58
N THR A 350 7.83 -17.83 14.74
CA THR A 350 8.55 -18.34 15.93
C THR A 350 10.01 -18.55 15.57
N LEU A 351 10.93 -18.10 16.39
CA LEU A 351 12.35 -18.42 16.28
C LEU A 351 12.75 -19.33 17.43
N THR A 352 13.36 -20.46 17.10
CA THR A 352 14.00 -21.35 18.05
C THR A 352 15.49 -21.36 17.84
N VAL A 353 16.24 -20.89 18.83
CA VAL A 353 17.70 -20.88 18.83
C VAL A 353 18.21 -21.93 19.81
N THR A 354 19.12 -22.77 19.36
CA THR A 354 19.80 -23.74 20.22
C THR A 354 21.30 -23.44 20.27
N ARG A 355 21.93 -23.74 21.42
CA ARG A 355 23.39 -23.67 21.58
C ARG A 355 23.88 -24.74 22.55
N PRO A 356 25.16 -25.12 22.52
CA PRO A 356 25.72 -25.98 23.55
C PRO A 356 25.70 -25.28 24.92
N VAL A 357 25.60 -26.06 25.99
CA VAL A 357 25.76 -25.54 27.35
C VAL A 357 27.24 -25.39 27.63
N SER A 358 27.67 -24.20 28.07
CA SER A 358 29.04 -23.97 28.50
C SER A 358 29.40 -24.89 29.68
N THR A 359 30.43 -25.69 29.50
CA THR A 359 30.93 -26.60 30.56
C THR A 359 31.96 -25.90 31.43
N ASN A 360 32.36 -24.68 31.15
CA ASN A 360 33.52 -23.98 31.76
C ASN A 360 33.15 -22.93 32.79
N LYS A 361 31.93 -22.83 33.29
CA LYS A 361 31.61 -21.88 34.37
C LYS A 361 32.03 -22.47 35.73
N THR A 362 33.29 -22.27 36.04
CA THR A 362 33.75 -22.34 37.44
C THR A 362 33.23 -21.09 38.14
N CYS A 363 32.18 -21.23 38.95
CA CYS A 363 31.78 -20.15 39.83
C CYS A 363 32.77 -20.09 40.99
N ASN A 364 33.75 -19.17 40.92
CA ASN A 364 34.58 -18.85 42.07
C ASN A 364 33.79 -17.89 42.96
N TYR A 365 33.09 -18.41 43.93
CA TYR A 365 32.54 -17.61 45.02
C TYR A 365 33.62 -17.41 46.08
N THR A 366 34.09 -16.21 46.24
CA THR A 366 34.80 -15.79 47.42
C THR A 366 33.78 -15.26 48.42
N ILE A 367 33.36 -16.06 49.40
CA ILE A 367 32.55 -15.57 50.50
C ILE A 367 33.52 -14.87 51.48
N GLU A 368 33.60 -13.56 51.39
CA GLU A 368 34.27 -12.76 52.41
C GLU A 368 33.29 -12.45 53.54
N ASN A 369 33.56 -12.98 54.72
CA ASN A 369 32.82 -12.71 55.97
C ASN A 369 31.36 -13.19 56.02
N ALA A 370 31.08 -14.49 55.81
CA ALA A 370 29.88 -15.06 56.27
C ALA A 370 30.02 -15.43 57.76
N ASP A 371 29.48 -14.62 58.64
CA ASP A 371 29.20 -15.05 60.01
C ASP A 371 28.10 -16.12 59.92
N LEU A 372 28.49 -17.37 59.99
CA LEU A 372 27.56 -18.48 60.16
C LEU A 372 27.01 -18.40 61.59
N VAL A 373 25.77 -17.97 61.73
CA VAL A 373 24.95 -18.12 62.95
C VAL A 373 24.12 -19.39 62.84
#